data_45e80c1c3700d687248d6af996f66c40
#
_entry.id   45e80c1c3700d687248d6af996f66c40
#
_cell.length_a   1.000
_cell.length_b   1.000
_cell.length_c   1.000
_cell.angle_alpha   90.00
_cell.angle_beta   90.00
_cell.angle_gamma   90.00
#
_symmetry.space_group_name_H-M   'P 1'
#
loop_
_entity.id
_entity.type
_entity.pdbx_description
1 polymer ?
#
loop_
_entity_poly.entity_id
_entity_poly.type
_entity_poly.pdbx_seq_one_letter_code
_entity_poly.pdbx_strand_id
1 'polypeptide(L)'
;MVHELVPRAAGLTPSRGTGGGELNVPDLTQVKPVDRFPMYAFFACSTGPFASDWLTESEEVLLQAGGPMAILVSTATTHPYANAINALEIEAAVFEDRPLTYGEAIQGMKWRSLYNESDLRSLLDGFAETQMPLSEMEDSIRDHMYSYNLLGDPAVRLRIPPYNVAVNAGEAGPGGIVQVTGSAAGLAGAVAHTRLVCTRASVIHDLTPVEDPTDPAAAPVIQENWGKAMDHTLAAADLAIDADGAFEGGLEVPANAKKGTYWVVVYAEDGVADALGSVEISIK
;
A
#
# COMPACT_ATOMS: atom_id res chain seq x y z
N MET A 1 4.92 -11.66 -11.08
CA MET A 1 5.93 -10.72 -10.49
C MET A 1 5.19 -9.66 -9.67
N VAL A 2 4.51 -10.12 -8.58
CA VAL A 2 3.89 -9.24 -7.56
C VAL A 2 4.99 -8.75 -6.59
N HIS A 3 6.17 -8.49 -7.12
CA HIS A 3 7.18 -7.81 -6.36
C HIS A 3 6.89 -6.32 -6.43
N GLU A 4 6.48 -5.79 -5.29
CA GLU A 4 6.54 -4.37 -4.96
C GLU A 4 5.47 -3.47 -5.59
N LEU A 5 4.23 -3.58 -5.09
CA LEU A 5 3.33 -2.42 -5.03
C LEU A 5 3.79 -1.39 -3.97
N VAL A 6 4.87 -1.70 -3.25
CA VAL A 6 5.57 -0.72 -2.40
C VAL A 6 6.93 -0.48 -3.06
N PRO A 7 7.23 0.74 -3.51
CA PRO A 7 8.59 1.05 -3.91
C PRO A 7 9.50 0.75 -2.72
N ARG A 8 10.53 -0.08 -2.91
CA ARG A 8 11.66 -0.07 -1.99
C ARG A 8 12.13 1.37 -1.94
N ALA A 9 11.84 2.06 -0.87
CA ALA A 9 12.50 3.31 -0.55
C ALA A 9 13.97 2.95 -0.36
N ALA A 10 14.74 3.03 -1.45
CA ALA A 10 16.18 2.84 -1.39
C ALA A 10 16.74 3.97 -0.51
N GLY A 11 17.09 3.62 0.73
CA GLY A 11 17.97 4.40 1.56
C GLY A 11 17.53 5.82 1.90
N LEU A 12 16.33 6.00 2.48
CA LEU A 12 16.01 7.22 3.21
C LEU A 12 16.84 7.21 4.51
N THR A 13 18.05 7.72 4.47
CA THR A 13 18.73 8.15 5.68
C THR A 13 18.08 9.44 6.13
N PRO A 14 17.46 9.51 7.33
CA PRO A 14 16.89 10.76 7.82
C PRO A 14 18.00 11.82 7.84
N SER A 15 17.83 12.91 7.11
CA SER A 15 18.73 14.05 7.26
C SER A 15 18.57 14.57 8.69
N ARG A 16 19.69 14.78 9.38
CA ARG A 16 19.72 15.38 10.72
C ARG A 16 19.28 16.85 10.64
N GLY A 17 17.97 17.07 10.45
CA GLY A 17 17.34 18.32 10.80
C GLY A 17 16.98 18.27 12.29
N THR A 18 17.33 19.26 13.05
CA THR A 18 16.99 19.44 14.46
C THR A 18 15.50 19.74 14.65
N GLY A 19 14.66 18.72 14.49
CA GLY A 19 13.21 18.84 14.69
C GLY A 19 12.47 17.73 13.95
N GLY A 20 11.89 16.82 14.68
CA GLY A 20 11.04 15.68 14.39
C GLY A 20 10.91 15.28 12.91
N GLY A 21 11.28 14.06 12.63
CA GLY A 21 11.36 13.32 11.35
C GLY A 21 10.41 13.64 10.21
N GLU A 22 10.35 14.88 9.76
CA GLU A 22 9.63 15.27 8.55
C GLU A 22 10.49 14.94 7.33
N LEU A 23 9.88 14.25 6.35
CA LEU A 23 10.48 14.12 5.02
C LEU A 23 10.57 15.52 4.41
N ASN A 24 11.73 15.88 3.91
CA ASN A 24 11.92 17.15 3.22
C ASN A 24 12.29 16.91 1.74
N VAL A 25 12.27 17.95 0.92
CA VAL A 25 12.51 17.86 -0.53
C VAL A 25 13.77 17.07 -0.89
N PRO A 26 14.93 17.28 -0.24
CA PRO A 26 16.13 16.49 -0.54
C PRO A 26 15.95 14.98 -0.34
N ASP A 27 15.11 14.55 0.60
CA ASP A 27 14.84 13.15 0.84
C ASP A 27 13.93 12.57 -0.25
N LEU A 28 12.89 13.29 -0.62
CA LEU A 28 11.95 12.90 -1.68
C LEU A 28 12.62 12.84 -3.06
N THR A 29 13.53 13.75 -3.36
CA THR A 29 14.29 13.77 -4.63
C THR A 29 15.30 12.64 -4.76
N GLN A 30 15.62 11.94 -3.66
CA GLN A 30 16.45 10.73 -3.68
C GLN A 30 15.66 9.48 -4.05
N VAL A 31 14.32 9.50 -3.94
CA VAL A 31 13.46 8.38 -4.33
C VAL A 31 13.37 8.35 -5.84
N LYS A 32 14.17 7.48 -6.46
CA LYS A 32 14.19 7.29 -7.92
C LYS A 32 13.72 5.89 -8.26
N PRO A 33 12.42 5.71 -8.56
CA PRO A 33 11.93 4.43 -9.03
C PRO A 33 12.59 4.10 -10.38
N VAL A 34 13.08 2.86 -10.51
CA VAL A 34 13.65 2.35 -11.75
C VAL A 34 12.57 1.56 -12.46
N ASP A 35 12.33 1.89 -13.72
CA ASP A 35 11.36 1.20 -14.61
C ASP A 35 9.88 1.22 -14.14
N ARG A 36 9.56 2.02 -13.13
CA ARG A 36 8.20 2.20 -12.63
C ARG A 36 8.01 3.64 -12.19
N PHE A 37 6.87 4.21 -12.56
CA PHE A 37 6.51 5.57 -12.21
C PHE A 37 5.33 5.53 -11.23
N PRO A 38 5.57 5.74 -9.93
CA PRO A 38 4.53 5.69 -8.91
C PRO A 38 3.57 6.86 -9.03
N MET A 39 2.41 6.73 -8.43
CA MET A 39 1.54 7.83 -8.07
C MET A 39 1.68 8.08 -6.58
N TYR A 40 1.79 9.35 -6.19
CA TYR A 40 1.94 9.73 -4.78
C TYR A 40 0.68 10.38 -4.26
N ALA A 41 0.43 10.22 -2.97
CA ALA A 41 -0.58 10.96 -2.23
C ALA A 41 0.05 11.48 -0.94
N PHE A 42 0.04 12.80 -0.75
CA PHE A 42 0.59 13.46 0.43
C PHE A 42 -0.55 14.02 1.29
N PHE A 43 -0.83 13.35 2.40
CA PHE A 43 -1.86 13.78 3.34
C PHE A 43 -1.25 14.64 4.47
N ALA A 44 -0.84 15.84 4.08
CA ALA A 44 -0.24 16.83 4.98
C ALA A 44 -0.61 18.25 4.53
N CYS A 45 -0.47 19.22 5.44
CA CYS A 45 -0.78 20.62 5.18
C CYS A 45 0.12 21.18 4.08
N SER A 46 -0.47 21.96 3.17
CA SER A 46 0.26 22.82 2.22
C SER A 46 1.38 22.13 1.44
N THR A 47 1.17 20.88 1.05
CA THR A 47 2.14 20.10 0.28
C THR A 47 2.23 20.52 -1.19
N GLY A 48 1.27 21.27 -1.71
CA GLY A 48 1.25 21.77 -3.09
C GLY A 48 0.47 23.08 -3.25
N PRO A 49 0.87 24.19 -2.60
CA PRO A 49 0.22 25.48 -2.75
C PRO A 49 0.61 26.14 -4.07
N PHE A 50 -0.06 25.78 -5.18
CA PHE A 50 0.23 26.22 -6.56
C PHE A 50 0.19 27.73 -6.78
N ALA A 51 -0.34 28.51 -5.83
CA ALA A 51 -0.34 29.97 -5.89
C ALA A 51 0.96 30.59 -5.37
N SER A 52 1.97 29.78 -5.05
CA SER A 52 3.28 30.25 -4.61
C SER A 52 4.08 30.83 -5.78
N ASP A 53 4.90 31.86 -5.51
CA ASP A 53 5.84 32.43 -6.48
C ASP A 53 7.09 31.56 -6.74
N TRP A 54 7.19 30.43 -6.04
CA TRP A 54 8.27 29.43 -6.14
C TRP A 54 7.70 28.03 -6.33
N LEU A 55 8.50 27.13 -6.90
CA LEU A 55 8.14 25.71 -7.00
C LEU A 55 7.94 25.13 -5.61
N THR A 56 6.83 24.44 -5.46
CA THR A 56 6.53 23.70 -4.22
C THR A 56 7.28 22.36 -4.21
N GLU A 57 7.43 21.77 -3.04
CA GLU A 57 8.06 20.45 -2.89
C GLU A 57 7.45 19.39 -3.80
N SER A 58 6.13 19.39 -3.93
CA SER A 58 5.43 18.44 -4.78
C SER A 58 5.68 18.67 -6.27
N GLU A 59 5.81 19.92 -6.69
CA GLU A 59 6.16 20.25 -8.08
C GLU A 59 7.61 19.85 -8.37
N GLU A 60 8.55 20.10 -7.45
CA GLU A 60 9.95 19.65 -7.60
C GLU A 60 10.05 18.13 -7.73
N VAL A 61 9.31 17.38 -6.89
CA VAL A 61 9.25 15.93 -6.94
C VAL A 61 8.61 15.43 -8.25
N LEU A 62 7.54 16.08 -8.71
CA LEU A 62 6.89 15.70 -9.96
C LEU A 62 7.79 15.95 -11.18
N LEU A 63 8.52 17.06 -11.20
CA LEU A 63 9.35 17.47 -12.33
C LEU A 63 10.73 16.80 -12.37
N GLN A 64 11.13 16.10 -11.31
CA GLN A 64 12.42 15.42 -11.31
C GLN A 64 12.47 14.24 -12.30
N ALA A 65 13.65 13.95 -12.84
CA ALA A 65 13.85 12.78 -13.69
C ALA A 65 13.60 11.47 -12.91
N GLY A 66 12.65 10.68 -13.36
CA GLY A 66 12.19 9.47 -12.65
C GLY A 66 11.20 9.76 -11.52
N GLY A 67 10.62 10.94 -11.46
CA GLY A 67 9.58 11.31 -10.53
C GLY A 67 8.25 10.58 -10.79
N PRO A 68 7.25 10.79 -9.93
CA PRO A 68 5.95 10.16 -10.07
C PRO A 68 5.19 10.65 -11.31
N MET A 69 4.24 9.86 -11.80
CA MET A 69 3.38 10.26 -12.91
C MET A 69 2.32 11.28 -12.50
N ALA A 70 1.92 11.25 -11.24
CA ALA A 70 0.92 12.13 -10.67
C ALA A 70 1.05 12.17 -9.13
N ILE A 71 0.67 13.27 -8.54
CA ILE A 71 0.71 13.48 -7.09
C ILE A 71 -0.62 14.07 -6.62
N LEU A 72 -1.24 13.48 -5.60
CA LEU A 72 -2.34 14.09 -4.85
C LEU A 72 -1.75 14.91 -3.71
N VAL A 73 -2.08 16.20 -3.64
CA VAL A 73 -1.49 17.14 -2.68
C VAL A 73 -2.55 18.05 -2.09
N SER A 74 -2.27 18.64 -0.93
CA SER A 74 -3.08 19.71 -0.38
C SER A 74 -2.55 21.09 -0.76
N THR A 75 -3.43 21.96 -1.23
CA THR A 75 -3.13 23.38 -1.57
C THR A 75 -3.30 24.32 -0.38
N ALA A 76 -3.81 23.82 0.74
CA ALA A 76 -4.11 24.60 1.94
C ALA A 76 -3.70 23.86 3.22
N THR A 77 -3.83 24.54 4.37
CA THR A 77 -3.73 23.90 5.67
C THR A 77 -4.85 22.90 5.83
N THR A 78 -4.51 21.70 6.30
CA THR A 78 -5.42 20.57 6.46
C THR A 78 -5.51 20.13 7.91
N HIS A 79 -6.58 19.40 8.25
CA HIS A 79 -6.77 18.86 9.58
C HIS A 79 -6.35 17.38 9.63
N PRO A 80 -5.60 16.92 10.67
CA PRO A 80 -5.14 15.53 10.77
C PRO A 80 -6.26 14.50 10.71
N TYR A 81 -7.41 14.77 11.30
CA TYR A 81 -8.58 13.90 11.23
C TYR A 81 -9.04 13.68 9.78
N ALA A 82 -9.29 14.75 9.03
CA ALA A 82 -9.73 14.63 7.65
C ALA A 82 -8.63 14.12 6.71
N ASN A 83 -7.35 14.35 7.04
CA ASN A 83 -6.23 13.70 6.36
C ASN A 83 -6.28 12.17 6.53
N ALA A 84 -6.54 11.69 7.75
CA ALA A 84 -6.66 10.26 8.03
C ALA A 84 -7.86 9.63 7.28
N ILE A 85 -9.00 10.33 7.23
CA ILE A 85 -10.16 9.88 6.44
C ILE A 85 -9.81 9.80 4.96
N ASN A 86 -9.22 10.84 4.37
CA ASN A 86 -8.84 10.81 2.96
C ASN A 86 -7.81 9.72 2.64
N ALA A 87 -6.85 9.47 3.54
CA ALA A 87 -5.88 8.39 3.38
C ALA A 87 -6.54 7.00 3.40
N LEU A 88 -7.50 6.78 4.31
CA LEU A 88 -8.30 5.56 4.36
C LEU A 88 -9.11 5.38 3.06
N GLU A 89 -9.79 6.43 2.63
CA GLU A 89 -10.73 6.33 1.52
C GLU A 89 -10.05 6.28 0.14
N ILE A 90 -8.82 6.83 -0.03
CA ILE A 90 -8.06 6.61 -1.26
C ILE A 90 -7.59 5.17 -1.37
N GLU A 91 -7.19 4.54 -0.26
CA GLU A 91 -6.82 3.13 -0.24
C GLU A 91 -8.01 2.26 -0.64
N ALA A 92 -9.18 2.49 -0.06
CA ALA A 92 -10.40 1.78 -0.40
C ALA A 92 -10.84 2.06 -1.85
N ALA A 93 -10.82 3.32 -2.31
CA ALA A 93 -11.15 3.65 -3.70
C ALA A 93 -10.23 2.92 -4.69
N VAL A 94 -8.93 2.82 -4.39
CA VAL A 94 -7.97 2.13 -5.26
C VAL A 94 -8.15 0.62 -5.25
N PHE A 95 -8.26 0.00 -4.07
CA PHE A 95 -8.17 -1.47 -3.94
C PHE A 95 -9.52 -2.18 -3.91
N GLU A 96 -10.59 -1.52 -3.47
CA GLU A 96 -11.95 -2.08 -3.46
C GLU A 96 -12.71 -1.74 -4.76
N ASP A 97 -12.76 -0.44 -5.13
CA ASP A 97 -13.51 0.02 -6.31
C ASP A 97 -12.76 -0.25 -7.62
N ARG A 98 -11.43 -0.36 -7.58
CA ARG A 98 -10.54 -0.69 -8.71
C ARG A 98 -10.80 0.16 -9.95
N PRO A 99 -10.71 1.47 -9.87
CA PRO A 99 -10.95 2.37 -10.99
C PRO A 99 -9.85 2.20 -12.05
N LEU A 100 -10.13 2.61 -13.28
CA LEU A 100 -9.15 2.53 -14.36
C LEU A 100 -8.07 3.60 -14.27
N THR A 101 -8.40 4.75 -13.68
CA THR A 101 -7.49 5.92 -13.65
C THR A 101 -7.31 6.47 -12.25
N TYR A 102 -6.20 7.20 -12.05
CA TYR A 102 -5.92 7.86 -10.78
C TYR A 102 -6.91 9.00 -10.49
N GLY A 103 -7.38 9.69 -11.52
CA GLY A 103 -8.42 10.72 -11.37
C GLY A 103 -9.73 10.13 -10.84
N GLU A 104 -10.16 8.97 -11.34
CA GLU A 104 -11.32 8.24 -10.82
C GLU A 104 -11.12 7.80 -9.37
N ALA A 105 -9.92 7.30 -9.02
CA ALA A 105 -9.59 6.95 -7.64
C ALA A 105 -9.71 8.15 -6.69
N ILE A 106 -9.19 9.32 -7.09
CA ILE A 106 -9.30 10.56 -6.30
C ILE A 106 -10.75 11.01 -6.17
N GLN A 107 -11.53 10.91 -7.24
CA GLN A 107 -12.97 11.21 -7.20
C GLN A 107 -13.70 10.25 -6.26
N GLY A 108 -13.38 8.95 -6.33
CA GLY A 108 -13.88 7.93 -5.41
C GLY A 108 -13.51 8.24 -3.96
N MET A 109 -12.25 8.56 -3.68
CA MET A 109 -11.80 8.99 -2.36
C MET A 109 -12.66 10.16 -1.82
N LYS A 110 -12.82 11.22 -2.60
CA LYS A 110 -13.60 12.40 -2.17
C LYS A 110 -15.06 12.04 -1.88
N TRP A 111 -15.66 11.23 -2.73
CA TRP A 111 -17.03 10.76 -2.52
C TRP A 111 -17.15 9.88 -1.28
N ARG A 112 -16.25 8.91 -1.12
CA ARG A 112 -16.22 8.01 0.03
C ARG A 112 -15.95 8.78 1.33
N SER A 113 -15.07 9.77 1.33
CA SER A 113 -14.80 10.60 2.52
C SER A 113 -16.03 11.33 3.03
N LEU A 114 -16.98 11.69 2.16
CA LEU A 114 -18.22 12.37 2.54
C LEU A 114 -19.32 11.40 3.02
N TYR A 115 -19.38 10.18 2.48
CA TYR A 115 -20.57 9.34 2.59
C TYR A 115 -20.31 7.91 3.07
N ASN A 116 -19.04 7.46 3.10
CA ASN A 116 -18.73 6.11 3.50
C ASN A 116 -18.75 5.95 5.02
N GLU A 117 -19.33 4.84 5.48
CA GLU A 117 -19.31 4.40 6.86
C GLU A 117 -18.60 3.06 6.95
N SER A 118 -17.59 2.95 7.79
CA SER A 118 -16.87 1.72 8.06
C SER A 118 -16.50 1.64 9.54
N ASP A 119 -16.14 0.47 10.03
CA ASP A 119 -15.70 0.30 11.41
C ASP A 119 -14.48 1.16 11.74
N LEU A 120 -13.53 1.24 10.80
CA LEU A 120 -12.34 2.08 10.96
C LEU A 120 -12.70 3.57 10.93
N ARG A 121 -13.62 3.97 10.05
CA ARG A 121 -14.16 5.32 10.04
C ARG A 121 -14.80 5.68 11.37
N SER A 122 -15.67 4.82 11.90
CA SER A 122 -16.33 5.01 13.20
C SER A 122 -15.33 5.11 14.36
N LEU A 123 -14.22 4.37 14.29
CA LEU A 123 -13.15 4.47 15.28
C LEU A 123 -12.45 5.85 15.22
N LEU A 124 -12.15 6.35 14.03
CA LEU A 124 -11.55 7.67 13.83
C LEU A 124 -12.50 8.79 14.27
N ASP A 125 -13.79 8.67 13.96
CA ASP A 125 -14.83 9.61 14.37
C ASP A 125 -14.94 9.67 15.89
N GLY A 126 -15.03 8.52 16.57
CA GLY A 126 -15.08 8.43 18.03
C GLY A 126 -13.84 9.01 18.73
N PHE A 127 -12.66 8.88 18.11
CA PHE A 127 -11.45 9.53 18.61
C PHE A 127 -11.51 11.05 18.42
N ALA A 128 -11.94 11.53 17.26
CA ALA A 128 -12.03 12.96 16.94
C ALA A 128 -13.09 13.68 17.79
N GLU A 129 -14.24 13.06 18.08
CA GLU A 129 -15.30 13.61 18.93
C GLU A 129 -14.80 13.98 20.33
N THR A 130 -13.74 13.35 20.82
CA THR A 130 -13.13 13.72 22.11
C THR A 130 -12.40 15.05 22.07
N GLN A 131 -12.13 15.60 20.88
CA GLN A 131 -11.27 16.75 20.67
C GLN A 131 -11.95 17.91 19.94
N MET A 132 -12.98 17.63 19.13
CA MET A 132 -13.69 18.64 18.35
C MET A 132 -15.18 18.30 18.22
N PRO A 133 -16.07 19.32 18.08
CA PRO A 133 -17.47 19.12 17.81
C PRO A 133 -17.73 18.43 16.47
N LEU A 134 -18.82 17.67 16.36
CA LEU A 134 -19.21 16.96 15.12
C LEU A 134 -19.32 17.91 13.92
N SER A 135 -19.84 19.13 14.10
CA SER A 135 -19.93 20.13 13.03
C SER A 135 -18.57 20.52 12.46
N GLU A 136 -17.55 20.63 13.31
CA GLU A 136 -16.18 20.92 12.86
C GLU A 136 -15.55 19.72 12.12
N MET A 137 -15.90 18.49 12.51
CA MET A 137 -15.48 17.30 11.81
C MET A 137 -16.04 17.26 10.38
N GLU A 138 -17.35 17.50 10.24
CA GLU A 138 -18.02 17.55 8.93
C GLU A 138 -17.48 18.68 8.05
N ASP A 139 -17.31 19.86 8.59
CA ASP A 139 -16.75 21.00 7.87
C ASP A 139 -15.30 20.74 7.45
N SER A 140 -14.50 20.12 8.32
CA SER A 140 -13.12 19.72 8.01
C SER A 140 -13.06 18.75 6.81
N ILE A 141 -13.90 17.74 6.79
CA ILE A 141 -13.96 16.81 5.64
C ILE A 141 -14.39 17.55 4.38
N ARG A 142 -15.41 18.41 4.46
CA ARG A 142 -15.91 19.19 3.32
C ARG A 142 -14.85 20.13 2.75
N ASP A 143 -14.10 20.82 3.60
CA ASP A 143 -13.00 21.70 3.20
C ASP A 143 -11.88 20.94 2.49
N HIS A 144 -11.62 19.69 2.92
CA HIS A 144 -10.62 18.84 2.30
C HIS A 144 -10.99 18.42 0.87
N MET A 145 -12.28 18.42 0.51
CA MET A 145 -12.70 18.16 -0.88
C MET A 145 -12.16 19.21 -1.84
N TYR A 146 -11.98 20.45 -1.37
CA TYR A 146 -11.44 21.56 -2.16
C TYR A 146 -9.92 21.69 -2.02
N SER A 147 -9.38 21.33 -0.86
CA SER A 147 -7.96 21.48 -0.56
C SER A 147 -7.09 20.46 -1.28
N TYR A 148 -7.58 19.23 -1.46
CA TYR A 148 -6.82 18.18 -2.15
C TYR A 148 -6.99 18.23 -3.66
N ASN A 149 -5.87 18.40 -4.36
CA ASN A 149 -5.82 18.55 -5.80
C ASN A 149 -4.78 17.60 -6.42
N LEU A 150 -5.02 17.21 -7.67
CA LEU A 150 -4.11 16.40 -8.45
C LEU A 150 -3.12 17.28 -9.22
N LEU A 151 -1.83 17.01 -9.03
CA LEU A 151 -0.76 17.43 -9.92
C LEU A 151 -0.44 16.28 -10.87
N GLY A 152 -0.62 16.50 -12.16
CA GLY A 152 -0.38 15.49 -13.21
C GLY A 152 -1.63 15.21 -14.04
N ASP A 153 -1.58 14.15 -14.82
CA ASP A 153 -2.68 13.75 -15.70
C ASP A 153 -3.68 12.85 -14.95
N PRO A 154 -4.96 13.24 -14.82
CA PRO A 154 -5.99 12.40 -14.19
C PRO A 154 -6.28 11.10 -14.96
N ALA A 155 -5.94 11.05 -16.26
CA ALA A 155 -6.12 9.86 -17.10
C ALA A 155 -5.01 8.80 -16.94
N VAL A 156 -4.03 9.04 -16.07
CA VAL A 156 -3.00 8.04 -15.75
C VAL A 156 -3.66 6.76 -15.24
N ARG A 157 -3.38 5.65 -15.94
CA ARG A 157 -3.97 4.36 -15.61
C ARG A 157 -3.33 3.74 -14.38
N LEU A 158 -4.20 3.27 -13.48
CA LEU A 158 -3.82 2.41 -12.39
C LEU A 158 -3.60 0.98 -12.93
N ARG A 159 -2.46 0.38 -12.61
CA ARG A 159 -2.18 -1.03 -12.92
C ARG A 159 -2.59 -1.90 -11.73
N ILE A 160 -3.90 -1.98 -11.49
CA ILE A 160 -4.49 -2.88 -10.51
C ILE A 160 -5.12 -4.03 -11.28
N PRO A 161 -4.90 -5.30 -10.87
CA PRO A 161 -5.52 -6.44 -11.54
C PRO A 161 -7.05 -6.26 -11.62
N PRO A 162 -7.63 -6.20 -12.83
CA PRO A 162 -9.06 -5.91 -13.00
C PRO A 162 -9.94 -7.12 -12.66
N TYR A 163 -9.35 -8.32 -12.64
CA TYR A 163 -10.08 -9.55 -12.41
C TYR A 163 -9.83 -10.11 -11.01
N ASN A 164 -10.80 -10.87 -10.52
CA ASN A 164 -10.70 -11.56 -9.24
C ASN A 164 -10.30 -13.02 -9.44
N VAL A 165 -9.40 -13.49 -8.57
CA VAL A 165 -9.14 -14.92 -8.38
C VAL A 165 -10.02 -15.41 -7.24
N ALA A 166 -10.82 -16.45 -7.49
CA ALA A 166 -11.48 -17.17 -6.41
C ALA A 166 -10.44 -18.09 -5.75
N VAL A 167 -10.19 -17.90 -4.46
CA VAL A 167 -9.18 -18.66 -3.70
C VAL A 167 -9.86 -19.38 -2.55
N ASN A 168 -9.55 -20.68 -2.40
CA ASN A 168 -9.87 -21.46 -1.21
C ASN A 168 -8.58 -22.07 -0.67
N ALA A 169 -8.41 -22.06 0.64
CA ALA A 169 -7.25 -22.68 1.27
C ALA A 169 -7.66 -23.41 2.56
N GLY A 170 -7.00 -24.53 2.80
CA GLY A 170 -7.16 -25.30 4.02
C GLY A 170 -6.34 -24.72 5.16
N GLU A 171 -6.63 -25.16 6.38
CA GLU A 171 -5.78 -24.88 7.55
C GLU A 171 -4.60 -25.88 7.62
N ALA A 172 -3.50 -25.45 8.21
CA ALA A 172 -2.35 -26.31 8.46
C ALA A 172 -1.68 -25.95 9.81
N GLY A 173 -0.82 -26.83 10.30
CA GLY A 173 0.10 -26.52 11.40
C GLY A 173 1.50 -26.19 10.89
N PRO A 174 2.41 -25.73 11.77
CA PRO A 174 3.82 -25.59 11.45
C PRO A 174 4.42 -26.93 10.94
N GLY A 175 5.16 -26.87 9.83
CA GLY A 175 5.68 -28.05 9.13
C GLY A 175 4.67 -28.81 8.26
N GLY A 176 3.40 -28.36 8.21
CA GLY A 176 2.35 -28.93 7.37
C GLY A 176 2.27 -28.28 5.99
N ILE A 177 1.23 -28.64 5.25
CA ILE A 177 0.97 -28.09 3.90
C ILE A 177 -0.42 -27.46 3.89
N VAL A 178 -0.49 -26.20 3.52
CA VAL A 178 -1.74 -25.52 3.19
C VAL A 178 -2.13 -25.92 1.76
N GLN A 179 -3.20 -26.70 1.62
CA GLN A 179 -3.76 -27.01 0.30
C GLN A 179 -4.51 -25.78 -0.22
N VAL A 180 -4.18 -25.36 -1.41
CA VAL A 180 -4.78 -24.18 -2.08
C VAL A 180 -5.46 -24.66 -3.35
N THR A 181 -6.69 -24.22 -3.56
CA THR A 181 -7.44 -24.39 -4.79
C THR A 181 -8.05 -23.06 -5.19
N GLY A 182 -8.27 -22.86 -6.48
CA GLY A 182 -8.92 -21.65 -6.93
C GLY A 182 -9.23 -21.63 -8.41
N SER A 183 -9.76 -20.49 -8.84
CA SER A 183 -10.02 -20.25 -10.26
C SER A 183 -9.78 -18.79 -10.63
N ALA A 184 -9.22 -18.59 -11.82
CA ALA A 184 -8.98 -17.31 -12.46
C ALA A 184 -9.62 -17.32 -13.85
N ALA A 185 -10.87 -16.88 -13.93
CA ALA A 185 -11.62 -16.90 -15.17
C ALA A 185 -10.92 -16.05 -16.26
N GLY A 186 -10.77 -16.63 -17.46
CA GLY A 186 -10.13 -15.96 -18.59
C GLY A 186 -8.60 -16.04 -18.61
N LEU A 187 -7.96 -16.74 -17.64
CA LEU A 187 -6.52 -16.90 -17.54
C LEU A 187 -6.07 -18.37 -17.70
N ALA A 188 -6.78 -19.12 -18.53
CA ALA A 188 -6.41 -20.51 -18.85
C ALA A 188 -4.99 -20.60 -19.45
N GLY A 189 -4.16 -21.48 -18.91
CA GLY A 189 -2.77 -21.64 -19.31
C GLY A 189 -1.80 -20.63 -18.70
N ALA A 190 -2.28 -19.70 -17.88
CA ALA A 190 -1.47 -18.76 -17.12
C ALA A 190 -0.84 -19.39 -15.86
N VAL A 191 -0.11 -18.60 -15.09
CA VAL A 191 0.51 -19.00 -13.84
C VAL A 191 -0.17 -18.27 -12.68
N ALA A 192 -0.54 -19.02 -11.63
CA ALA A 192 -1.00 -18.48 -10.35
C ALA A 192 0.17 -18.43 -9.37
N HIS A 193 0.73 -17.24 -9.18
CA HIS A 193 1.77 -16.97 -8.17
C HIS A 193 1.11 -16.91 -6.78
N THR A 194 1.27 -17.97 -6.04
CA THR A 194 0.60 -18.18 -4.75
C THR A 194 1.56 -17.96 -3.60
N ARG A 195 1.15 -17.21 -2.59
CA ARG A 195 1.96 -16.89 -1.40
C ARG A 195 1.17 -17.05 -0.12
N LEU A 196 1.84 -17.58 0.90
CA LEU A 196 1.38 -17.54 2.28
C LEU A 196 2.06 -16.37 2.98
N VAL A 197 1.29 -15.39 3.44
CA VAL A 197 1.80 -14.17 4.04
C VAL A 197 1.24 -13.95 5.44
N CYS A 198 2.05 -13.38 6.34
CA CYS A 198 1.58 -12.92 7.64
C CYS A 198 1.03 -11.49 7.55
N THR A 199 0.38 -11.03 8.62
CA THR A 199 -0.06 -9.65 8.75
C THR A 199 1.13 -8.69 8.80
N ARG A 200 0.95 -7.44 8.34
CA ARG A 200 2.00 -6.41 8.36
C ARG A 200 2.57 -6.11 9.76
N ALA A 201 1.79 -6.36 10.81
CA ALA A 201 2.24 -6.20 12.19
C ALA A 201 3.17 -7.32 12.67
N SER A 202 3.34 -8.39 11.88
CA SER A 202 4.12 -9.56 12.26
C SER A 202 5.49 -9.53 11.59
N VAL A 203 6.54 -9.72 12.38
CA VAL A 203 7.90 -9.94 11.88
C VAL A 203 8.19 -11.43 11.98
N ILE A 204 8.48 -12.06 10.83
CA ILE A 204 8.72 -13.51 10.72
C ILE A 204 10.20 -13.87 10.72
N HIS A 205 11.07 -12.91 10.50
CA HIS A 205 12.53 -13.09 10.50
C HIS A 205 13.16 -12.60 11.80
N ASP A 206 14.26 -13.20 12.19
CA ASP A 206 15.05 -12.74 13.32
C ASP A 206 15.81 -11.45 12.90
N LEU A 207 15.63 -10.40 13.69
CA LEU A 207 16.32 -9.13 13.48
C LEU A 207 17.62 -9.11 14.28
N THR A 208 18.66 -8.54 13.71
CA THR A 208 19.94 -8.34 14.38
C THR A 208 19.84 -7.15 15.35
N PRO A 209 20.15 -7.30 16.64
CA PRO A 209 20.13 -6.19 17.58
C PRO A 209 21.03 -5.04 17.14
N VAL A 210 20.57 -3.80 17.30
CA VAL A 210 21.32 -2.58 17.06
C VAL A 210 21.43 -1.82 18.37
N GLU A 211 22.64 -1.73 18.94
CA GLU A 211 22.86 -1.08 20.24
C GLU A 211 22.74 0.45 20.13
N ASP A 212 23.38 1.04 19.11
CA ASP A 212 23.27 2.47 18.82
C ASP A 212 22.81 2.70 17.38
N PRO A 213 21.51 3.02 17.18
CA PRO A 213 20.99 3.30 15.84
C PRO A 213 21.48 4.61 15.23
N THR A 214 22.19 5.47 16.01
CA THR A 214 22.76 6.72 15.52
C THR A 214 24.19 6.57 15.02
N ASP A 215 24.84 5.41 15.28
CA ASP A 215 26.15 5.10 14.74
C ASP A 215 26.06 4.85 13.23
N PRO A 216 26.78 5.59 12.39
CA PRO A 216 26.82 5.35 10.95
C PRO A 216 27.20 3.91 10.57
N ALA A 217 27.98 3.21 11.41
CA ALA A 217 28.33 1.82 11.19
C ALA A 217 27.13 0.85 11.33
N ALA A 218 26.08 1.27 12.02
CA ALA A 218 24.86 0.49 12.15
C ALA A 218 23.95 0.52 10.90
N ALA A 219 24.15 1.47 9.98
CA ALA A 219 23.29 1.67 8.82
C ALA A 219 23.08 0.40 7.96
N PRO A 220 24.09 -0.43 7.65
CA PRO A 220 23.89 -1.67 6.90
C PRO A 220 23.00 -2.68 7.65
N VAL A 221 23.18 -2.80 8.97
CA VAL A 221 22.36 -3.71 9.82
C VAL A 221 20.91 -3.22 9.88
N ILE A 222 20.71 -1.91 10.02
CA ILE A 222 19.36 -1.31 10.00
C ILE A 222 18.69 -1.59 8.66
N GLN A 223 19.39 -1.41 7.54
CA GLN A 223 18.87 -1.68 6.20
C GLN A 223 18.50 -3.16 6.01
N GLU A 224 19.36 -4.08 6.48
CA GLU A 224 19.07 -5.52 6.43
C GLU A 224 17.85 -5.86 7.29
N ASN A 225 17.78 -5.35 8.53
CA ASN A 225 16.66 -5.54 9.43
C ASN A 225 15.36 -5.00 8.85
N TRP A 226 15.42 -3.84 8.19
CA TRP A 226 14.27 -3.27 7.51
C TRP A 226 13.78 -4.19 6.39
N GLY A 227 14.69 -4.73 5.56
CA GLY A 227 14.35 -5.71 4.53
C GLY A 227 13.69 -6.97 5.10
N LYS A 228 14.23 -7.50 6.21
CA LYS A 228 13.63 -8.65 6.93
C LYS A 228 12.27 -8.33 7.52
N ALA A 229 12.09 -7.14 8.11
CA ALA A 229 10.82 -6.73 8.69
C ALA A 229 9.73 -6.50 7.64
N MET A 230 10.10 -6.13 6.42
CA MET A 230 9.18 -5.92 5.30
C MET A 230 8.89 -7.19 4.49
N ASP A 231 9.62 -8.29 4.72
CA ASP A 231 9.29 -9.58 4.12
C ASP A 231 8.27 -10.32 4.99
N HIS A 232 7.07 -10.42 4.46
CA HIS A 232 5.94 -11.09 5.12
C HIS A 232 5.64 -12.46 4.52
N THR A 233 6.43 -12.94 3.57
CA THR A 233 6.18 -14.19 2.83
C THR A 233 6.78 -15.38 3.57
N LEU A 234 5.92 -16.29 4.03
CA LEU A 234 6.33 -17.54 4.68
C LEU A 234 6.63 -18.65 3.66
N ALA A 235 5.81 -18.74 2.63
CA ALA A 235 5.94 -19.74 1.56
C ALA A 235 5.41 -19.18 0.25
N ALA A 236 5.91 -19.69 -0.87
CA ALA A 236 5.46 -19.33 -2.19
C ALA A 236 5.49 -20.55 -3.13
N ALA A 237 4.57 -20.60 -4.07
CA ALA A 237 4.51 -21.59 -5.14
C ALA A 237 3.88 -20.99 -6.39
N ASP A 238 4.36 -21.41 -7.55
CA ASP A 238 3.77 -21.10 -8.83
C ASP A 238 2.93 -22.32 -9.27
N LEU A 239 1.61 -22.09 -9.43
CA LEU A 239 0.65 -23.11 -9.80
C LEU A 239 0.19 -22.91 -11.24
N ALA A 240 0.12 -23.97 -12.04
CA ALA A 240 -0.42 -23.90 -13.39
C ALA A 240 -1.94 -23.74 -13.35
N ILE A 241 -2.47 -22.83 -14.15
CA ILE A 241 -3.91 -22.67 -14.36
C ILE A 241 -4.29 -23.55 -15.56
N ASP A 242 -5.22 -24.47 -15.36
CA ASP A 242 -5.67 -25.40 -16.39
C ASP A 242 -6.58 -24.76 -17.46
N ALA A 243 -7.08 -25.57 -18.40
CA ALA A 243 -7.91 -25.11 -19.49
C ALA A 243 -9.29 -24.56 -19.04
N ASP A 244 -9.76 -24.98 -17.86
CA ASP A 244 -11.01 -24.53 -17.27
C ASP A 244 -10.82 -23.31 -16.36
N GLY A 245 -9.56 -22.81 -16.26
CA GLY A 245 -9.19 -21.69 -15.43
C GLY A 245 -8.98 -22.04 -13.96
N ALA A 246 -8.94 -23.32 -13.60
CA ALA A 246 -8.73 -23.79 -12.24
C ALA A 246 -7.25 -24.04 -11.95
N PHE A 247 -6.88 -23.98 -10.68
CA PHE A 247 -5.55 -24.34 -10.19
C PHE A 247 -5.64 -25.01 -8.83
N GLU A 248 -4.65 -25.87 -8.55
CA GLU A 248 -4.49 -26.51 -7.24
C GLU A 248 -3.02 -26.70 -6.91
N GLY A 249 -2.70 -26.72 -5.60
CA GLY A 249 -1.35 -26.99 -5.12
C GLY A 249 -1.21 -26.82 -3.61
N GLY A 250 0.02 -26.91 -3.14
CA GLY A 250 0.34 -26.83 -1.72
C GLY A 250 1.40 -25.78 -1.41
N LEU A 251 1.25 -25.11 -0.26
CA LEU A 251 2.23 -24.22 0.32
C LEU A 251 2.80 -24.88 1.58
N GLU A 252 4.10 -25.15 1.60
CA GLU A 252 4.78 -25.73 2.76
C GLU A 252 4.92 -24.67 3.86
N VAL A 253 4.28 -24.91 5.00
CA VAL A 253 4.39 -24.03 6.18
C VAL A 253 5.72 -24.31 6.88
N PRO A 254 6.59 -23.30 7.10
CA PRO A 254 7.81 -23.50 7.85
C PRO A 254 7.55 -24.11 9.23
N ALA A 255 8.41 -25.04 9.68
CA ALA A 255 8.26 -25.71 10.97
C ALA A 255 8.33 -24.74 12.17
N ASN A 256 8.96 -23.58 11.99
CA ASN A 256 9.05 -22.52 12.98
C ASN A 256 7.97 -21.43 12.82
N ALA A 257 7.00 -21.62 11.92
CA ALA A 257 5.90 -20.68 11.75
C ALA A 257 5.11 -20.53 13.05
N LYS A 258 4.79 -19.29 13.40
CA LYS A 258 3.98 -18.99 14.58
C LYS A 258 2.51 -19.31 14.29
N LYS A 259 1.80 -19.77 15.32
CA LYS A 259 0.34 -19.94 15.24
C LYS A 259 -0.34 -18.58 15.15
N GLY A 260 -1.39 -18.49 14.34
CA GLY A 260 -2.10 -17.22 14.14
C GLY A 260 -2.78 -17.11 12.78
N THR A 261 -3.21 -15.90 12.48
CA THR A 261 -3.88 -15.54 11.22
C THR A 261 -2.86 -15.23 10.13
N TYR A 262 -3.08 -15.81 8.98
CA TYR A 262 -2.29 -15.66 7.76
C TYR A 262 -3.22 -15.48 6.55
N TRP A 263 -2.64 -15.09 5.44
CA TRP A 263 -3.36 -14.91 4.18
C TRP A 263 -2.70 -15.73 3.09
N VAL A 264 -3.51 -16.44 2.31
CA VAL A 264 -3.08 -16.95 1.02
C VAL A 264 -3.44 -15.91 -0.03
N VAL A 265 -2.44 -15.36 -0.68
CA VAL A 265 -2.59 -14.35 -1.74
C VAL A 265 -2.19 -14.99 -3.06
N VAL A 266 -3.03 -14.83 -4.07
CA VAL A 266 -2.80 -15.37 -5.41
C VAL A 266 -2.85 -14.24 -6.43
N TYR A 267 -1.78 -14.10 -7.19
CA TYR A 267 -1.72 -13.25 -8.38
C TYR A 267 -1.58 -14.14 -9.61
N ALA A 268 -2.50 -14.02 -10.54
CA ALA A 268 -2.49 -14.79 -11.78
C ALA A 268 -2.25 -13.87 -12.97
N GLU A 269 -1.37 -14.27 -13.89
CA GLU A 269 -1.06 -13.50 -15.08
C GLU A 269 -0.72 -14.37 -16.29
N ASP A 270 -1.00 -13.87 -17.51
CA ASP A 270 -0.59 -14.44 -18.79
C ASP A 270 0.26 -13.49 -19.66
N GLY A 271 0.66 -12.35 -19.10
CA GLY A 271 1.38 -11.27 -19.76
C GLY A 271 0.49 -10.25 -20.48
N VAL A 272 -0.82 -10.49 -20.57
CA VAL A 272 -1.82 -9.58 -21.18
C VAL A 272 -2.87 -9.16 -20.16
N ALA A 273 -3.39 -10.14 -19.41
CA ALA A 273 -4.37 -9.95 -18.36
C ALA A 273 -3.82 -10.44 -17.04
N ASP A 274 -4.34 -9.88 -15.95
CA ASP A 274 -3.98 -10.26 -14.61
C ASP A 274 -5.19 -10.26 -13.68
N ALA A 275 -5.08 -11.05 -12.60
CA ALA A 275 -6.11 -11.20 -11.59
C ALA A 275 -5.48 -11.36 -10.19
N LEU A 276 -6.18 -10.90 -9.16
CA LEU A 276 -5.73 -10.98 -7.78
C LEU A 276 -6.84 -11.53 -6.89
N GLY A 277 -6.48 -12.36 -5.94
CA GLY A 277 -7.39 -12.85 -4.90
C GLY A 277 -6.66 -13.22 -3.63
N SER A 278 -7.40 -13.32 -2.54
CA SER A 278 -6.85 -13.75 -1.26
C SER A 278 -7.90 -14.43 -0.40
N VAL A 279 -7.44 -15.23 0.55
CA VAL A 279 -8.25 -15.84 1.59
C VAL A 279 -7.50 -15.88 2.91
N GLU A 280 -8.19 -15.55 3.99
CA GLU A 280 -7.66 -15.67 5.34
C GLU A 280 -7.66 -17.13 5.79
N ILE A 281 -6.59 -17.56 6.46
CA ILE A 281 -6.45 -18.90 7.05
C ILE A 281 -5.86 -18.80 8.46
N SER A 282 -5.97 -19.91 9.21
CA SER A 282 -5.30 -20.05 10.50
C SER A 282 -4.20 -21.12 10.44
N ILE A 283 -3.02 -20.78 10.95
CA ILE A 283 -1.98 -21.76 11.29
C ILE A 283 -2.15 -22.15 12.77
N LYS A 284 -2.43 -23.43 13.03
CA LYS A 284 -2.81 -23.97 14.34
C LYS A 284 -1.69 -24.69 15.06
#